data_5085e4930a954a9d169a4c436e4bfd6a
#
_entry.id   5085e4930a954a9d169a4c436e4bfd6a
#
_cell.length_a   1.000
_cell.length_b   1.000
_cell.length_c   1.000
_cell.angle_alpha   90.00
_cell.angle_beta   90.00
_cell.angle_gamma   90.00
#
_symmetry.space_group_name_H-M   'P 1'
#
loop_
_entity.id
_entity.type
_entity.pdbx_description
1 polymer ?
#
loop_
_entity_poly.entity_id
_entity_poly.type
_entity_poly.pdbx_seq_one_letter_code
_entity_poly.pdbx_strand_id
1 'polypeptide(L)'
;AQGIQAQTISNLYMAIENDLEIIPVMNKIDLPSAMPEEVEDQIVELLGCPREDILRASGKTGEGVTEILNTIVEKVPAPKGDPEAPLQCLIFDSVFNPFRGIIAYFKVVNGVIRKGDHVKFIATGKEYDADEVGILKLDMCPREEIRTGDVGYIISGIKTSREVRVGDTITHVSRPAKDAIAGF
;
A
#
# COMPACT_ATOMS: atom_id res chain seq x y z
N ALA A 1 -12.85 21.14 -9.37
CA ALA A 1 -13.12 21.93 -10.56
C ALA A 1 -13.80 21.12 -11.68
N GLN A 2 -13.71 19.78 -11.69
CA GLN A 2 -14.35 18.95 -12.72
C GLN A 2 -15.44 18.01 -12.18
N GLY A 3 -15.70 18.06 -10.86
CA GLY A 3 -16.66 17.17 -10.22
C GLY A 3 -16.26 15.69 -10.26
N ILE A 4 -17.25 14.81 -10.10
CA ILE A 4 -17.07 13.36 -10.16
C ILE A 4 -16.99 12.90 -11.61
N GLN A 5 -15.99 12.08 -11.92
CA GLN A 5 -15.77 11.51 -13.25
C GLN A 5 -15.97 9.99 -13.25
N ALA A 6 -16.13 9.39 -14.42
CA ALA A 6 -16.33 7.94 -14.57
C ALA A 6 -15.22 7.11 -13.87
N GLN A 7 -13.97 7.58 -13.93
CA GLN A 7 -12.86 6.90 -13.27
C GLN A 7 -12.98 6.95 -11.73
N THR A 8 -13.49 8.05 -11.17
CA THR A 8 -13.76 8.17 -9.73
C THR A 8 -14.77 7.12 -9.29
N ILE A 9 -15.84 6.95 -10.08
CA ILE A 9 -16.90 5.97 -9.81
C ILE A 9 -16.33 4.54 -9.90
N SER A 10 -15.57 4.23 -10.95
CA SER A 10 -14.97 2.90 -11.09
C SER A 10 -14.02 2.55 -9.95
N ASN A 11 -13.17 3.49 -9.54
CA ASN A 11 -12.25 3.31 -8.41
C ASN A 11 -13.00 3.16 -7.09
N LEU A 12 -14.10 3.89 -6.90
CA LEU A 12 -14.95 3.78 -5.71
C LEU A 12 -15.55 2.38 -5.59
N TYR A 13 -16.12 1.83 -6.67
CA TYR A 13 -16.66 0.47 -6.65
C TYR A 13 -15.59 -0.57 -6.31
N MET A 14 -14.39 -0.45 -6.90
CA MET A 14 -13.26 -1.34 -6.54
C MET A 14 -12.87 -1.23 -5.07
N ALA A 15 -12.89 -0.02 -4.50
CA ALA A 15 -12.60 0.20 -3.08
C ALA A 15 -13.66 -0.46 -2.19
N ILE A 16 -14.95 -0.32 -2.54
CA ILE A 16 -16.06 -0.95 -1.82
C ILE A 16 -15.99 -2.48 -1.90
N GLU A 17 -15.73 -3.04 -3.08
CA GLU A 17 -15.58 -4.48 -3.28
C GLU A 17 -14.44 -5.08 -2.45
N ASN A 18 -13.42 -4.29 -2.15
CA ASN A 18 -12.28 -4.68 -1.30
C ASN A 18 -12.43 -4.29 0.17
N ASP A 19 -13.63 -3.86 0.61
CA ASP A 19 -13.93 -3.47 2.00
C ASP A 19 -12.95 -2.40 2.53
N LEU A 20 -12.62 -1.41 1.69
CA LEU A 20 -11.74 -0.32 2.06
C LEU A 20 -12.53 0.82 2.70
N GLU A 21 -11.93 1.48 3.71
CA GLU A 21 -12.46 2.70 4.29
C GLU A 21 -12.46 3.84 3.27
N ILE A 22 -13.59 4.53 3.12
CA ILE A 22 -13.78 5.61 2.15
C ILE A 22 -13.82 6.95 2.89
N ILE A 23 -12.86 7.81 2.62
CA ILE A 23 -12.79 9.17 3.13
C ILE A 23 -12.99 10.14 1.96
N PRO A 24 -14.15 10.78 1.82
CA PRO A 24 -14.40 11.72 0.74
C PRO A 24 -13.62 13.03 0.95
N VAL A 25 -12.80 13.39 -0.03
CA VAL A 25 -12.00 14.62 0.00
C VAL A 25 -12.22 15.40 -1.28
N MET A 26 -12.66 16.64 -1.15
CA MET A 26 -12.75 17.59 -2.26
C MET A 26 -11.47 18.43 -2.32
N ASN A 27 -10.65 18.19 -3.33
CA ASN A 27 -9.38 18.88 -3.51
C ASN A 27 -9.49 20.07 -4.48
N LYS A 28 -8.49 20.94 -4.45
CA LYS A 28 -8.35 22.14 -5.30
C LYS A 28 -9.41 23.22 -5.02
N ILE A 29 -9.79 23.39 -3.75
CA ILE A 29 -10.74 24.44 -3.34
C ILE A 29 -10.19 25.86 -3.54
N ASP A 30 -8.87 26.00 -3.71
CA ASP A 30 -8.18 27.27 -3.97
C ASP A 30 -8.41 27.81 -5.41
N LEU A 31 -8.98 27.01 -6.30
CA LEU A 31 -9.20 27.45 -7.67
C LEU A 31 -10.42 28.38 -7.76
N PRO A 32 -10.33 29.51 -8.51
CA PRO A 32 -11.47 30.41 -8.74
C PRO A 32 -12.67 29.72 -9.42
N SER A 33 -12.42 28.64 -10.16
CA SER A 33 -13.44 27.82 -10.82
C SER A 33 -13.93 26.66 -9.97
N ALA A 34 -13.53 26.57 -8.70
CA ALA A 34 -14.06 25.57 -7.81
C ALA A 34 -15.55 25.83 -7.55
N MET A 35 -16.35 24.77 -7.58
CA MET A 35 -17.78 24.78 -7.25
C MET A 35 -18.01 23.83 -6.07
N PRO A 36 -17.62 24.21 -4.85
CA PRO A 36 -17.60 23.29 -3.72
C PRO A 36 -18.95 22.67 -3.44
N GLU A 37 -20.00 23.48 -3.41
CA GLU A 37 -21.36 23.06 -3.07
C GLU A 37 -21.92 22.04 -4.08
N GLU A 38 -21.74 22.28 -5.37
CA GLU A 38 -22.18 21.34 -6.41
C GLU A 38 -21.44 20.01 -6.35
N VAL A 39 -20.12 20.04 -6.07
CA VAL A 39 -19.30 18.83 -5.96
C VAL A 39 -19.66 18.05 -4.69
N GLU A 40 -19.95 18.74 -3.58
CA GLU A 40 -20.44 18.10 -2.37
C GLU A 40 -21.78 17.41 -2.59
N ASP A 41 -22.73 18.05 -3.28
CA ASP A 41 -24.00 17.42 -3.64
C ASP A 41 -23.81 16.14 -4.45
N GLN A 42 -22.90 16.15 -5.42
CA GLN A 42 -22.54 14.96 -6.20
C GLN A 42 -21.91 13.85 -5.34
N ILE A 43 -21.07 14.20 -4.36
CA ILE A 43 -20.45 13.23 -3.45
C ILE A 43 -21.52 12.63 -2.52
N VAL A 44 -22.40 13.46 -1.96
CA VAL A 44 -23.53 13.01 -1.11
C VAL A 44 -24.43 12.06 -1.89
N GLU A 45 -24.78 12.38 -3.13
CA GLU A 45 -25.61 11.53 -3.98
C GLU A 45 -24.93 10.19 -4.29
N LEU A 46 -23.61 10.21 -4.54
CA LEU A 46 -22.85 9.00 -4.89
C LEU A 46 -22.60 8.09 -3.70
N LEU A 47 -22.24 8.65 -2.53
CA LEU A 47 -21.81 7.88 -1.35
C LEU A 47 -22.91 7.68 -0.33
N GLY A 48 -23.96 8.51 -0.34
CA GLY A 48 -24.97 8.53 0.71
C GLY A 48 -24.45 9.02 2.08
N CYS A 49 -23.27 9.66 2.11
CA CYS A 49 -22.67 10.17 3.33
C CYS A 49 -23.22 11.54 3.73
N PRO A 50 -23.19 11.93 5.02
CA PRO A 50 -23.48 13.29 5.45
C PRO A 50 -22.48 14.28 4.83
N ARG A 51 -22.95 15.51 4.56
CA ARG A 51 -22.13 16.57 3.97
C ARG A 51 -20.93 16.95 4.85
N GLU A 52 -21.12 16.89 6.17
CA GLU A 52 -20.08 17.14 7.17
C GLU A 52 -18.92 16.14 7.16
N ASP A 53 -19.09 14.97 6.55
CA ASP A 53 -18.02 13.96 6.39
C ASP A 53 -17.11 14.27 5.20
N ILE A 54 -17.50 15.22 4.33
CA ILE A 54 -16.71 15.57 3.16
C ILE A 54 -15.65 16.61 3.55
N LEU A 55 -14.39 16.22 3.45
CA LEU A 55 -13.27 17.10 3.75
C LEU A 55 -12.96 18.03 2.57
N ARG A 56 -12.72 19.30 2.86
CA ARG A 56 -12.31 20.30 1.88
C ARG A 56 -10.79 20.51 1.98
N ALA A 57 -10.07 20.50 0.87
CA ALA A 57 -8.63 20.63 0.87
C ALA A 57 -8.06 21.31 -0.38
N SER A 58 -6.86 21.84 -0.23
CA SER A 58 -6.00 22.25 -1.33
C SER A 58 -4.59 21.70 -1.14
N GLY A 59 -4.21 20.73 -1.95
CA GLY A 59 -2.85 20.20 -1.97
C GLY A 59 -1.80 21.25 -2.40
N LYS A 60 -2.23 22.36 -3.01
CA LYS A 60 -1.36 23.48 -3.40
C LYS A 60 -1.05 24.40 -2.23
N THR A 61 -2.05 24.76 -1.43
CA THR A 61 -1.90 25.72 -0.32
C THR A 61 -1.64 25.03 1.02
N GLY A 62 -1.94 23.74 1.13
CA GLY A 62 -1.89 22.98 2.37
C GLY A 62 -3.17 23.09 3.21
N GLU A 63 -4.16 23.88 2.78
CA GLU A 63 -5.46 24.02 3.47
C GLU A 63 -6.17 22.68 3.55
N GLY A 64 -6.71 22.33 4.73
CA GLY A 64 -7.46 21.10 5.00
C GLY A 64 -6.59 19.82 5.06
N VAL A 65 -5.28 19.89 4.83
CA VAL A 65 -4.42 18.69 4.80
C VAL A 65 -4.28 18.06 6.20
N THR A 66 -4.21 18.87 7.24
CA THR A 66 -4.11 18.37 8.62
C THR A 66 -5.36 17.59 9.02
N GLU A 67 -6.52 18.06 8.64
CA GLU A 67 -7.82 17.40 8.88
C GLU A 67 -7.88 16.05 8.16
N ILE A 68 -7.39 15.96 6.92
CA ILE A 68 -7.30 14.68 6.19
C ILE A 68 -6.42 13.70 6.94
N LEU A 69 -5.23 14.12 7.38
CA LEU A 69 -4.29 13.26 8.12
C LEU A 69 -4.89 12.78 9.44
N ASN A 70 -5.57 13.64 10.19
CA ASN A 70 -6.25 13.27 11.42
C ASN A 70 -7.37 12.26 11.15
N THR A 71 -8.20 12.51 10.13
CA THR A 71 -9.29 11.60 9.75
C THR A 71 -8.77 10.23 9.33
N ILE A 72 -7.63 10.16 8.61
CA ILE A 72 -6.99 8.89 8.28
C ILE A 72 -6.60 8.12 9.56
N VAL A 73 -6.00 8.80 10.53
CA VAL A 73 -5.58 8.16 11.81
C VAL A 73 -6.79 7.69 12.62
N GLU A 74 -7.91 8.41 12.56
CA GLU A 74 -9.13 8.10 13.32
C GLU A 74 -9.98 7.01 12.67
N LYS A 75 -10.17 7.06 11.33
CA LYS A 75 -11.12 6.20 10.61
C LYS A 75 -10.48 4.95 10.01
N VAL A 76 -9.24 5.02 9.52
CA VAL A 76 -8.62 3.88 8.86
C VAL A 76 -8.15 2.85 9.88
N PRO A 77 -8.65 1.59 9.82
CA PRO A 77 -8.26 0.58 10.79
C PRO A 77 -6.78 0.22 10.65
N ALA A 78 -6.15 -0.13 11.77
CA ALA A 78 -4.78 -0.61 11.77
C ALA A 78 -4.66 -1.90 10.91
N PRO A 79 -3.49 -2.14 10.28
CA PRO A 79 -3.26 -3.37 9.53
C PRO A 79 -3.54 -4.62 10.38
N LYS A 80 -4.28 -5.57 9.80
CA LYS A 80 -4.53 -6.87 10.42
C LYS A 80 -3.32 -7.77 10.17
N GLY A 81 -3.00 -8.67 11.10
CA GLY A 81 -1.96 -9.67 10.97
C GLY A 81 -1.33 -10.00 12.33
N ASP A 82 -0.55 -11.08 12.35
CA ASP A 82 0.11 -11.57 13.55
C ASP A 82 1.64 -11.52 13.37
N PRO A 83 2.37 -10.68 14.14
CA PRO A 83 3.82 -10.59 14.06
C PRO A 83 4.53 -11.87 14.52
N GLU A 84 3.88 -12.74 15.33
CA GLU A 84 4.43 -14.00 15.79
C GLU A 84 4.15 -15.19 14.85
N ALA A 85 3.30 -14.98 13.84
CA ALA A 85 3.02 -16.01 12.84
C ALA A 85 4.21 -16.24 11.89
N PRO A 86 4.24 -17.34 11.13
CA PRO A 86 5.16 -17.51 10.03
C PRO A 86 5.12 -16.35 9.05
N LEU A 87 6.29 -15.94 8.55
CA LEU A 87 6.39 -14.81 7.62
C LEU A 87 5.55 -15.03 6.36
N GLN A 88 4.76 -14.03 6.04
CA GLN A 88 4.05 -13.90 4.77
C GLN A 88 4.14 -12.45 4.29
N CYS A 89 4.93 -12.23 3.21
CA CYS A 89 4.98 -10.93 2.54
C CYS A 89 4.39 -11.07 1.14
N LEU A 90 3.47 -10.20 0.79
CA LEU A 90 2.89 -10.13 -0.56
C LEU A 90 3.70 -9.19 -1.43
N ILE A 91 4.25 -9.69 -2.54
CA ILE A 91 4.95 -8.87 -3.53
C ILE A 91 3.91 -8.16 -4.40
N PHE A 92 3.95 -6.84 -4.46
CA PHE A 92 3.04 -6.07 -5.30
C PHE A 92 3.74 -5.34 -6.46
N ASP A 93 5.08 -5.23 -6.44
CA ASP A 93 5.86 -4.63 -7.53
C ASP A 93 7.32 -5.07 -7.48
N SER A 94 8.06 -4.87 -8.56
CA SER A 94 9.51 -5.09 -8.61
C SER A 94 10.16 -4.22 -9.67
N VAL A 95 11.39 -3.77 -9.38
CA VAL A 95 12.20 -2.94 -10.27
C VAL A 95 13.58 -3.57 -10.46
N PHE A 96 14.08 -3.57 -11.69
CA PHE A 96 15.44 -3.99 -11.97
C PHE A 96 16.43 -2.83 -11.77
N ASN A 97 17.44 -3.05 -10.94
CA ASN A 97 18.56 -2.15 -10.75
C ASN A 97 19.85 -2.82 -11.28
N PRO A 98 20.61 -2.19 -12.21
CA PRO A 98 21.80 -2.79 -12.80
C PRO A 98 22.89 -3.19 -11.80
N PHE A 99 22.96 -2.51 -10.66
CA PHE A 99 23.98 -2.71 -9.63
C PHE A 99 23.54 -3.63 -8.49
N ARG A 100 22.24 -3.64 -8.17
CA ARG A 100 21.68 -4.33 -7.01
C ARG A 100 20.78 -5.51 -7.37
N GLY A 101 20.54 -5.76 -8.66
CA GLY A 101 19.62 -6.79 -9.14
C GLY A 101 18.16 -6.36 -9.01
N ILE A 102 17.26 -7.33 -8.81
CA ILE A 102 15.83 -7.06 -8.62
C ILE A 102 15.60 -6.55 -7.20
N ILE A 103 14.89 -5.44 -7.11
CA ILE A 103 14.34 -4.90 -5.87
C ILE A 103 12.87 -5.26 -5.87
N ALA A 104 12.44 -6.12 -4.96
CA ALA A 104 11.03 -6.48 -4.83
C ALA A 104 10.38 -5.64 -3.73
N TYR A 105 9.22 -5.05 -4.06
CA TYR A 105 8.40 -4.30 -3.11
C TYR A 105 7.30 -5.20 -2.56
N PHE A 106 7.13 -5.18 -1.25
CA PHE A 106 6.20 -6.06 -0.59
C PHE A 106 5.48 -5.40 0.60
N LYS A 107 4.35 -5.99 0.98
CA LYS A 107 3.65 -5.73 2.23
C LYS A 107 3.82 -6.94 3.14
N VAL A 108 4.20 -6.73 4.39
CA VAL A 108 4.22 -7.79 5.41
C VAL A 108 2.80 -7.99 5.93
N VAL A 109 2.23 -9.14 5.66
CA VAL A 109 0.89 -9.51 6.13
C VAL A 109 0.99 -10.18 7.49
N ASN A 110 1.94 -11.11 7.67
CA ASN A 110 2.21 -11.78 8.93
C ASN A 110 3.72 -11.91 9.17
N GLY A 111 4.12 -12.00 10.43
CA GLY A 111 5.51 -12.22 10.82
C GLY A 111 6.38 -10.97 10.71
N VAL A 112 7.68 -11.21 10.71
CA VAL A 112 8.73 -10.18 10.64
C VAL A 112 9.81 -10.68 9.70
N ILE A 113 10.31 -9.83 8.82
CA ILE A 113 11.49 -10.12 7.97
C ILE A 113 12.66 -9.25 8.42
N ARG A 114 13.85 -9.85 8.49
CA ARG A 114 15.09 -9.18 8.90
C ARG A 114 16.14 -9.25 7.80
N LYS A 115 17.04 -8.30 7.84
CA LYS A 115 18.27 -8.37 7.05
C LYS A 115 19.04 -9.65 7.41
N GLY A 116 19.45 -10.41 6.38
CA GLY A 116 20.15 -11.67 6.51
C GLY A 116 19.25 -12.90 6.64
N ASP A 117 17.92 -12.72 6.69
CA ASP A 117 17.02 -13.87 6.70
C ASP A 117 17.09 -14.68 5.41
N HIS A 118 17.05 -16.01 5.55
CA HIS A 118 16.94 -16.92 4.42
C HIS A 118 15.47 -17.13 4.07
N VAL A 119 15.07 -16.65 2.90
CA VAL A 119 13.68 -16.57 2.48
C VAL A 119 13.40 -17.37 1.22
N LYS A 120 12.14 -17.78 1.06
CA LYS A 120 11.64 -18.51 -0.10
C LYS A 120 10.50 -17.75 -0.75
N PHE A 121 10.54 -17.67 -2.07
CA PHE A 121 9.45 -17.20 -2.92
C PHE A 121 8.57 -18.39 -3.28
N ILE A 122 7.34 -18.42 -2.79
CA ILE A 122 6.50 -19.65 -2.83
C ILE A 122 6.18 -20.06 -4.27
N ALA A 123 5.76 -19.12 -5.13
CA ALA A 123 5.34 -19.43 -6.49
C ALA A 123 6.49 -19.90 -7.39
N THR A 124 7.71 -19.41 -7.17
CA THR A 124 8.87 -19.81 -7.95
C THR A 124 9.66 -20.94 -7.30
N GLY A 125 9.44 -21.19 -6.00
CA GLY A 125 10.18 -22.19 -5.21
C GLY A 125 11.64 -21.82 -4.96
N LYS A 126 12.07 -20.61 -5.35
CA LYS A 126 13.45 -20.14 -5.22
C LYS A 126 13.73 -19.60 -3.83
N GLU A 127 14.96 -19.77 -3.38
CA GLU A 127 15.43 -19.36 -2.06
C GLU A 127 16.56 -18.34 -2.20
N TYR A 128 16.56 -17.33 -1.34
CA TYR A 128 17.53 -16.22 -1.37
C TYR A 128 17.79 -15.72 0.04
N ASP A 129 18.92 -15.06 0.21
CA ASP A 129 19.21 -14.29 1.42
C ASP A 129 18.69 -12.85 1.26
N ALA A 130 18.10 -12.31 2.30
CA ALA A 130 17.67 -10.92 2.35
C ALA A 130 18.88 -10.02 2.63
N ASP A 131 19.68 -9.71 1.60
CA ASP A 131 20.90 -8.91 1.74
C ASP A 131 20.61 -7.54 2.35
N GLU A 132 19.46 -6.96 1.98
CA GLU A 132 18.94 -5.71 2.53
C GLU A 132 17.42 -5.74 2.56
N VAL A 133 16.84 -5.24 3.63
CA VAL A 133 15.43 -4.91 3.74
C VAL A 133 15.29 -3.45 4.18
N GLY A 134 14.19 -2.82 3.83
CA GLY A 134 13.96 -1.42 4.20
C GLY A 134 12.58 -0.92 3.82
N ILE A 135 12.31 0.33 4.14
CA ILE A 135 11.08 1.03 3.81
C ILE A 135 11.31 2.08 2.73
N LEU A 136 10.25 2.43 2.03
CA LEU A 136 10.26 3.52 1.07
C LEU A 136 9.76 4.80 1.74
N LYS A 137 10.59 5.84 1.63
CA LYS A 137 10.21 7.23 1.87
C LYS A 137 10.38 7.99 0.54
N LEU A 138 10.97 9.19 0.54
CA LEU A 138 11.44 9.80 -0.72
C LEU A 138 12.55 8.95 -1.35
N ASP A 139 13.40 8.40 -0.49
CA ASP A 139 14.47 7.45 -0.85
C ASP A 139 14.26 6.11 -0.15
N MET A 140 15.01 5.10 -0.61
CA MET A 140 15.09 3.79 0.05
C MET A 140 15.80 3.95 1.40
N CYS A 141 15.14 3.55 2.48
CA CYS A 141 15.65 3.62 3.85
C CYS A 141 15.88 2.21 4.39
N PRO A 142 17.13 1.71 4.42
CA PRO A 142 17.44 0.41 5.00
C PRO A 142 17.00 0.30 6.45
N ARG A 143 16.57 -0.89 6.85
CA ARG A 143 16.15 -1.24 8.20
C ARG A 143 16.73 -2.59 8.60
N GLU A 144 16.84 -2.85 9.89
CA GLU A 144 17.22 -4.16 10.41
C GLU A 144 16.06 -5.15 10.30
N GLU A 145 14.83 -4.66 10.44
CA GLU A 145 13.62 -5.47 10.30
C GLU A 145 12.44 -4.68 9.74
N ILE A 146 11.51 -5.39 9.11
CA ILE A 146 10.21 -4.94 8.63
C ILE A 146 9.15 -5.85 9.24
N ARG A 147 8.09 -5.27 9.82
CA ARG A 147 7.09 -5.97 10.63
C ARG A 147 5.74 -6.06 9.94
N THR A 148 4.88 -6.92 10.47
CA THR A 148 3.47 -7.03 10.10
C THR A 148 2.81 -5.65 9.97
N GLY A 149 2.17 -5.41 8.82
CA GLY A 149 1.53 -4.14 8.46
C GLY A 149 2.42 -3.18 7.69
N ASP A 150 3.74 -3.33 7.77
CA ASP A 150 4.67 -2.46 7.04
C ASP A 150 4.69 -2.78 5.55
N VAL A 151 4.98 -1.75 4.77
CA VAL A 151 5.31 -1.84 3.35
C VAL A 151 6.80 -1.54 3.19
N GLY A 152 7.51 -2.43 2.50
CA GLY A 152 8.94 -2.32 2.35
C GLY A 152 9.47 -2.91 1.05
N TYR A 153 10.79 -3.05 1.02
CA TYR A 153 11.51 -3.67 -0.10
C TYR A 153 12.52 -4.70 0.40
N ILE A 154 12.86 -5.63 -0.48
CA ILE A 154 13.95 -6.58 -0.30
C ILE A 154 14.91 -6.51 -1.50
N ILE A 155 16.19 -6.62 -1.21
CA ILE A 155 17.27 -6.85 -2.17
C ILE A 155 17.92 -8.15 -1.80
N SER A 156 18.03 -9.05 -2.77
CA SER A 156 18.50 -10.44 -2.57
C SER A 156 19.39 -10.91 -3.74
N GLY A 157 20.01 -9.97 -4.45
CA GLY A 157 20.93 -10.28 -5.55
C GLY A 157 20.31 -10.98 -6.76
N ILE A 158 18.97 -11.06 -6.84
CA ILE A 158 18.27 -11.70 -7.96
C ILE A 158 18.52 -10.90 -9.24
N LYS A 159 18.98 -11.58 -10.29
CA LYS A 159 19.36 -10.94 -11.57
C LYS A 159 18.30 -11.09 -12.66
N THR A 160 17.37 -12.00 -12.49
CA THR A 160 16.39 -12.37 -13.51
C THR A 160 14.98 -12.02 -13.05
N SER A 161 14.29 -11.12 -13.76
CA SER A 161 12.94 -10.69 -13.41
C SER A 161 11.90 -11.81 -13.37
N ARG A 162 12.14 -12.91 -14.09
CA ARG A 162 11.27 -14.11 -14.06
C ARG A 162 11.22 -14.82 -12.69
N GLU A 163 12.18 -14.54 -11.82
CA GLU A 163 12.29 -15.16 -10.50
C GLU A 163 11.52 -14.39 -9.42
N VAL A 164 11.05 -13.18 -9.72
CA VAL A 164 10.19 -12.37 -8.86
C VAL A 164 8.89 -12.10 -9.60
N ARG A 165 7.78 -12.58 -9.05
CA ARG A 165 6.45 -12.38 -9.63
C ARG A 165 5.62 -11.51 -8.72
N VAL A 166 4.93 -10.55 -9.30
CA VAL A 166 3.88 -9.80 -8.60
C VAL A 166 2.77 -10.76 -8.18
N GLY A 167 2.27 -10.63 -6.96
CA GLY A 167 1.33 -11.57 -6.36
C GLY A 167 1.98 -12.77 -5.66
N ASP A 168 3.31 -12.96 -5.75
CA ASP A 168 4.00 -14.05 -5.03
C ASP A 168 4.12 -13.73 -3.53
N THR A 169 4.29 -14.78 -2.74
CA THR A 169 4.48 -14.70 -1.29
C THR A 169 5.91 -15.05 -0.91
N ILE A 170 6.54 -14.16 -0.11
CA ILE A 170 7.83 -14.44 0.52
C ILE A 170 7.56 -15.04 1.90
N THR A 171 8.26 -16.11 2.24
CA THR A 171 8.25 -16.75 3.57
C THR A 171 9.65 -17.13 4.01
N HIS A 172 9.85 -17.46 5.31
CA HIS A 172 11.14 -18.00 5.77
C HIS A 172 11.32 -19.46 5.35
N VAL A 173 12.54 -19.85 5.01
CA VAL A 173 12.88 -21.25 4.73
C VAL A 173 12.80 -22.09 6.01
N SER A 174 13.26 -21.56 7.14
CA SER A 174 13.29 -22.25 8.43
C SER A 174 11.91 -22.46 9.07
N ARG A 175 10.95 -21.57 8.80
CA ARG A 175 9.58 -21.59 9.33
C ARG A 175 8.60 -21.16 8.24
N PRO A 176 8.37 -21.98 7.22
CA PRO A 176 7.55 -21.60 6.08
C PRO A 176 6.07 -21.48 6.46
N ALA A 177 5.41 -20.50 5.86
CA ALA A 177 3.95 -20.43 5.88
C ALA A 177 3.37 -21.63 5.10
N LYS A 178 2.22 -22.11 5.56
CA LYS A 178 1.54 -23.27 4.92
C LYS A 178 1.00 -22.92 3.53
N ASP A 179 0.44 -21.72 3.42
CA ASP A 179 -0.24 -21.27 2.21
C ASP A 179 0.36 -19.94 1.73
N ALA A 180 0.34 -19.75 0.41
CA ALA A 180 0.60 -18.44 -0.17
C ALA A 180 -0.58 -17.51 0.13
N ILE A 181 -0.31 -16.19 0.20
CA ILE A 181 -1.36 -15.18 0.25
C ILE A 181 -2.13 -15.27 -1.08
N ALA A 182 -3.47 -15.21 -1.02
CA ALA A 182 -4.26 -15.07 -2.23
C ALA A 182 -3.80 -13.81 -2.96
N GLY A 183 -3.15 -14.01 -4.10
CA GLY A 183 -2.64 -12.93 -4.93
C GLY A 183 -3.72 -12.32 -5.81
N PHE A 184 -3.32 -11.33 -6.60
CA PHE A 184 -4.18 -10.65 -7.56
C PHE A 184 -4.70 -11.56 -8.66
#